data_7c72d4286c5c3f76199a3e0a8842fd77
#
_entry.id   7c72d4286c5c3f76199a3e0a8842fd77
#
_cell.length_a   1.000
_cell.length_b   1.000
_cell.length_c   1.000
_cell.angle_alpha   90.00
_cell.angle_beta   90.00
_cell.angle_gamma   90.00
#
_symmetry.space_group_name_H-M   'P 1'
#
loop_
_entity.id
_entity.type
_entity.pdbx_description
1 polymer ?
#
loop_
_entity_poly.entity_id
_entity_poly.type
_entity_poly.pdbx_seq_one_letter_code
_entity_poly.pdbx_strand_id
1 'polypeptide(L)'
;LPKVIAFNAKDETAKKRYGVIADYMHLGGSNDDEKVKLLIEYVRGMNDKLNIPHCIKNYGTDGYPCEQGFVPENVFLERLPEIAKNAIADACTGSNPRQPSQEEMEKLLKCCYYDTEVDF
;
A
#
# COMPACT_ATOMS: atom_id res chain seq x y z
N LEU A 1 3.61 0.69 1.50
CA LEU A 1 3.25 2.13 1.50
C LEU A 1 2.51 2.55 0.20
N PRO A 2 2.93 2.21 -1.04
CA PRO A 2 2.24 2.62 -2.28
C PRO A 2 0.73 2.36 -2.29
N LYS A 3 0.31 1.16 -1.88
CA LYS A 3 -1.12 0.77 -1.85
C LYS A 3 -1.94 1.61 -0.86
N VAL A 4 -1.35 1.95 0.30
CA VAL A 4 -2.00 2.81 1.30
C VAL A 4 -2.14 4.25 0.80
N ILE A 5 -1.15 4.77 0.08
CA ILE A 5 -1.26 6.10 -0.58
C ILE A 5 -2.41 6.09 -1.59
N ALA A 6 -2.50 5.06 -2.45
CA ALA A 6 -3.57 4.94 -3.43
C ALA A 6 -4.96 4.84 -2.76
N PHE A 7 -5.08 4.06 -1.68
CA PHE A 7 -6.32 3.95 -0.91
C PHE A 7 -6.72 5.29 -0.27
N ASN A 8 -5.79 5.95 0.39
CA ASN A 8 -6.06 7.22 1.07
C ASN A 8 -6.34 8.37 0.10
N ALA A 9 -5.77 8.34 -1.10
CA ALA A 9 -6.00 9.37 -2.12
C ALA A 9 -7.44 9.41 -2.68
N LYS A 10 -8.31 8.48 -2.28
CA LYS A 10 -9.77 8.58 -2.52
C LYS A 10 -10.43 9.61 -1.58
N ASP A 11 -9.79 9.97 -0.47
CA ASP A 11 -10.17 11.13 0.35
C ASP A 11 -9.54 12.40 -0.24
N GLU A 12 -10.36 13.41 -0.53
CA GLU A 12 -9.91 14.65 -1.17
C GLU A 12 -8.91 15.45 -0.34
N THR A 13 -9.01 15.40 1.00
CA THR A 13 -8.07 16.09 1.88
C THR A 13 -6.70 15.40 1.87
N ALA A 14 -6.70 14.06 1.95
CA ALA A 14 -5.47 13.27 1.85
C ALA A 14 -4.82 13.44 0.47
N LYS A 15 -5.61 13.40 -0.62
CA LYS A 15 -5.13 13.61 -1.98
C LYS A 15 -4.37 14.93 -2.12
N LYS A 16 -4.97 16.03 -1.66
CA LYS A 16 -4.32 17.36 -1.68
C LYS A 16 -3.01 17.38 -0.90
N ARG A 17 -2.97 16.72 0.27
CA ARG A 17 -1.74 16.64 1.09
C ARG A 17 -0.65 15.83 0.38
N TYR A 18 -0.99 14.74 -0.29
CA TYR A 18 -0.04 13.99 -1.13
C TYR A 18 0.45 14.84 -2.30
N GLY A 19 -0.42 15.66 -2.90
CA GLY A 19 -0.04 16.63 -3.92
C GLY A 19 1.02 17.62 -3.42
N VAL A 20 0.84 18.18 -2.21
CA VAL A 20 1.82 19.06 -1.57
C VAL A 20 3.16 18.35 -1.34
N ILE A 21 3.14 17.07 -0.94
CA ILE A 21 4.37 16.28 -0.77
C ILE A 21 5.08 16.12 -2.13
N ALA A 22 4.34 15.80 -3.19
CA ALA A 22 4.90 15.66 -4.53
C ALA A 22 5.53 16.99 -5.04
N ASP A 23 4.87 18.12 -4.77
CA ASP A 23 5.42 19.46 -5.09
C ASP A 23 6.70 19.74 -4.32
N TYR A 24 6.71 19.46 -3.02
CA TYR A 24 7.92 19.64 -2.17
C TYR A 24 9.08 18.79 -2.68
N MET A 25 8.80 17.61 -3.18
CA MET A 25 9.80 16.68 -3.74
C MET A 25 10.14 16.98 -5.23
N HIS A 26 9.53 18.00 -5.83
CA HIS A 26 9.72 18.38 -7.24
C HIS A 26 9.43 17.25 -8.24
N LEU A 27 8.39 16.44 -7.97
CA LEU A 27 8.05 15.30 -8.81
C LEU A 27 7.29 15.70 -10.09
N GLY A 28 6.73 16.91 -10.14
CA GLY A 28 5.89 17.37 -11.24
C GLY A 28 4.42 16.99 -11.06
N GLY A 29 3.67 17.02 -12.18
CA GLY A 29 2.22 16.78 -12.23
C GLY A 29 1.41 18.07 -12.29
N SER A 30 0.38 18.07 -13.14
CA SER A 30 -0.48 19.23 -13.43
C SER A 30 -1.66 19.34 -12.47
N ASN A 31 -2.04 18.25 -11.82
CA ASN A 31 -3.16 18.14 -10.90
C ASN A 31 -2.85 17.12 -9.78
N ASP A 32 -3.70 17.08 -8.76
CA ASP A 32 -3.45 16.23 -7.59
C ASP A 32 -3.43 14.73 -7.94
N ASP A 33 -4.22 14.27 -8.91
CA ASP A 33 -4.23 12.86 -9.31
C ASP A 33 -2.90 12.46 -9.96
N GLU A 34 -2.37 13.29 -10.84
CA GLU A 34 -1.04 13.08 -11.45
C GLU A 34 0.08 13.11 -10.39
N LYS A 35 0.00 14.05 -9.45
CA LYS A 35 0.97 14.19 -8.35
C LYS A 35 0.97 12.96 -7.44
N VAL A 36 -0.20 12.44 -7.08
CA VAL A 36 -0.33 11.20 -6.30
C VAL A 36 0.28 10.02 -7.06
N LYS A 37 0.02 9.90 -8.35
CA LYS A 37 0.61 8.85 -9.18
C LYS A 37 2.14 8.93 -9.19
N LEU A 38 2.71 10.10 -9.42
CA LEU A 38 4.15 10.32 -9.40
C LEU A 38 4.77 10.04 -8.03
N LEU A 39 4.08 10.39 -6.94
CA LEU A 39 4.52 10.05 -5.59
C LEU A 39 4.56 8.53 -5.36
N ILE A 40 3.53 7.80 -5.81
CA ILE A 40 3.50 6.34 -5.74
C ILE A 40 4.65 5.74 -6.55
N GLU A 41 4.87 6.20 -7.77
CA GLU A 41 5.98 5.76 -8.64
C GLU A 41 7.35 6.03 -8.00
N TYR A 42 7.52 7.20 -7.38
CA TYR A 42 8.74 7.54 -6.66
C TYR A 42 9.02 6.59 -5.50
N VAL A 43 8.00 6.29 -4.68
CA VAL A 43 8.14 5.33 -3.56
C VAL A 43 8.43 3.91 -4.06
N ARG A 44 7.80 3.48 -5.16
CA ARG A 44 8.11 2.18 -5.79
C ARG A 44 9.55 2.14 -6.27
N GLY A 45 10.02 3.19 -6.93
CA GLY A 45 11.42 3.29 -7.37
C GLY A 45 12.44 3.30 -6.21
N MET A 46 12.07 3.83 -5.04
CA MET A 46 12.91 3.67 -3.84
C MET A 46 12.94 2.23 -3.35
N ASN A 47 11.79 1.54 -3.35
CA ASN A 47 11.73 0.12 -2.99
C ASN A 47 12.63 -0.72 -3.90
N ASP A 48 12.64 -0.46 -5.22
CA ASP A 48 13.51 -1.14 -6.18
C ASP A 48 14.99 -0.95 -5.83
N LYS A 49 15.40 0.29 -5.54
CA LYS A 49 16.79 0.60 -5.14
C LYS A 49 17.21 -0.07 -3.84
N LEU A 50 16.25 -0.31 -2.94
CA LEU A 50 16.48 -0.97 -1.65
C LEU A 50 16.27 -2.49 -1.72
N ASN A 51 15.99 -3.04 -2.90
CA ASN A 51 15.65 -4.45 -3.11
C ASN A 51 14.48 -4.92 -2.22
N ILE A 52 13.46 -4.05 -2.05
CA ILE A 52 12.22 -4.38 -1.34
C ILE A 52 11.21 -4.90 -2.38
N PRO A 53 10.65 -6.11 -2.22
CA PRO A 53 9.68 -6.64 -3.17
C PRO A 53 8.40 -5.79 -3.21
N HIS A 54 7.77 -5.74 -4.39
CA HIS A 54 6.55 -4.96 -4.61
C HIS A 54 5.31 -5.57 -3.94
N CYS A 55 5.37 -6.86 -3.61
CA CYS A 55 4.27 -7.57 -2.99
C CYS A 55 4.74 -8.59 -1.95
N ILE A 56 3.82 -8.94 -1.04
CA ILE A 56 4.08 -9.88 0.05
C ILE A 56 4.40 -11.28 -0.53
N LYS A 57 3.76 -11.67 -1.64
CA LYS A 57 3.96 -12.95 -2.30
C LYS A 57 5.43 -13.24 -2.68
N ASN A 58 6.21 -12.19 -2.92
CA ASN A 58 7.61 -12.33 -3.32
C ASN A 58 8.59 -12.44 -2.15
N TYR A 59 8.19 -12.13 -0.92
CA TYR A 59 9.04 -12.28 0.26
C TYR A 59 9.38 -13.76 0.50
N GLY A 60 10.65 -14.03 0.76
CA GLY A 60 11.15 -15.38 1.00
C GLY A 60 11.33 -16.22 -0.26
N THR A 61 11.23 -15.62 -1.45
CA THR A 61 11.60 -16.23 -2.74
C THR A 61 13.08 -15.99 -3.06
N ASP A 62 13.63 -16.66 -4.08
CA ASP A 62 15.06 -16.60 -4.44
C ASP A 62 15.55 -15.17 -4.71
N GLY A 63 14.69 -14.30 -5.27
CA GLY A 63 15.02 -12.89 -5.53
C GLY A 63 14.96 -12.00 -4.28
N TYR A 64 14.26 -12.43 -3.23
CA TYR A 64 14.01 -11.66 -2.01
C TYR A 64 14.06 -12.55 -0.77
N PRO A 65 15.24 -13.03 -0.35
CA PRO A 65 15.38 -13.96 0.77
C PRO A 65 14.87 -13.32 2.07
N CYS A 66 14.17 -14.10 2.88
CA CYS A 66 13.63 -13.70 4.17
C CYS A 66 13.79 -14.87 5.15
N GLU A 67 14.31 -14.61 6.35
CA GLU A 67 14.51 -15.64 7.38
C GLU A 67 13.21 -16.33 7.79
N GLN A 68 12.08 -15.61 7.75
CA GLN A 68 10.76 -16.14 8.07
C GLN A 68 10.17 -16.98 6.94
N GLY A 69 10.86 -17.08 5.80
CA GLY A 69 10.35 -17.73 4.60
C GLY A 69 9.25 -16.93 3.88
N PHE A 70 8.65 -17.54 2.86
CA PHE A 70 7.55 -16.91 2.14
C PHE A 70 6.19 -17.22 2.79
N VAL A 71 5.18 -16.38 2.48
CA VAL A 71 3.81 -16.60 2.92
C VAL A 71 3.03 -17.28 1.79
N PRO A 72 2.68 -18.59 1.91
CA PRO A 72 1.91 -19.30 0.91
C PRO A 72 0.51 -18.66 0.73
N GLU A 73 0.03 -18.66 -0.52
CA GLU A 73 -1.25 -18.05 -0.86
C GLU A 73 -2.44 -18.61 -0.06
N ASN A 74 -2.49 -19.94 0.10
CA ASN A 74 -3.54 -20.58 0.87
C ASN A 74 -3.53 -20.15 2.34
N VAL A 75 -2.36 -20.00 2.95
CA VAL A 75 -2.21 -19.51 4.34
C VAL A 75 -2.63 -18.05 4.44
N PHE A 76 -2.21 -17.22 3.48
CA PHE A 76 -2.60 -15.81 3.42
C PHE A 76 -4.13 -15.68 3.34
N LEU A 77 -4.77 -16.41 2.42
CA LEU A 77 -6.23 -16.34 2.22
C LEU A 77 -7.01 -16.86 3.42
N GLU A 78 -6.55 -17.92 4.07
CA GLU A 78 -7.16 -18.47 5.30
C GLU A 78 -7.12 -17.44 6.44
N ARG A 79 -6.00 -16.73 6.60
CA ARG A 79 -5.78 -15.78 7.68
C ARG A 79 -6.28 -14.36 7.38
N LEU A 80 -6.61 -14.07 6.14
CA LEU A 80 -6.96 -12.73 5.67
C LEU A 80 -8.04 -12.02 6.51
N PRO A 81 -9.18 -12.67 6.87
CA PRO A 81 -10.21 -12.00 7.67
C PRO A 81 -9.72 -11.62 9.08
N GLU A 82 -8.91 -12.47 9.69
CA GLU A 82 -8.32 -12.21 11.01
C GLU A 82 -7.28 -11.08 10.96
N ILE A 83 -6.41 -11.10 9.95
CA ILE A 83 -5.40 -10.05 9.73
C ILE A 83 -6.09 -8.70 9.49
N ALA A 84 -7.12 -8.65 8.66
CA ALA A 84 -7.88 -7.45 8.37
C ALA A 84 -8.57 -6.90 9.63
N LYS A 85 -9.19 -7.76 10.43
CA LYS A 85 -9.80 -7.39 11.71
C LYS A 85 -8.78 -6.79 12.67
N ASN A 86 -7.62 -7.42 12.81
CA ASN A 86 -6.54 -6.94 13.68
C ASN A 86 -5.96 -5.61 13.16
N ALA A 87 -5.79 -5.46 11.85
CA ALA A 87 -5.33 -4.22 11.25
C ALA A 87 -6.29 -3.05 11.49
N ILE A 88 -7.61 -3.30 11.45
CA ILE A 88 -8.61 -2.27 11.76
C ILE A 88 -8.59 -1.91 13.23
N ALA A 89 -8.39 -2.88 14.12
CA ALA A 89 -8.33 -2.67 15.57
C ALA A 89 -7.02 -2.01 16.04
N ASP A 90 -6.01 -1.93 15.17
CA ASP A 90 -4.74 -1.26 15.48
C ASP A 90 -4.96 0.24 15.72
N ALA A 91 -4.32 0.78 16.77
CA ALA A 91 -4.45 2.17 17.15
C ALA A 91 -4.01 3.14 16.03
N CYS A 92 -3.03 2.75 15.20
CA CYS A 92 -2.56 3.57 14.09
C CYS A 92 -3.60 3.69 12.98
N THR A 93 -4.43 2.67 12.77
CA THR A 93 -5.51 2.72 11.77
C THR A 93 -6.55 3.78 12.13
N GLY A 94 -6.82 3.99 13.42
CA GLY A 94 -7.73 5.05 13.87
C GLY A 94 -7.33 6.47 13.47
N SER A 95 -6.04 6.71 13.20
CA SER A 95 -5.51 8.00 12.73
C SER A 95 -5.39 8.11 11.20
N ASN A 96 -5.69 7.04 10.46
CA ASN A 96 -5.62 7.05 8.99
C ASN A 96 -6.69 7.99 8.41
N PRO A 97 -6.39 8.82 7.41
CA PRO A 97 -7.34 9.81 6.88
C PRO A 97 -8.59 9.19 6.25
N ARG A 98 -8.49 7.97 5.70
CA ARG A 98 -9.63 7.19 5.20
C ARG A 98 -9.74 5.91 6.02
N GLN A 99 -10.87 5.76 6.75
CA GLN A 99 -11.10 4.57 7.56
C GLN A 99 -11.61 3.42 6.69
N PRO A 100 -10.91 2.28 6.63
CA PRO A 100 -11.35 1.14 5.85
C PRO A 100 -12.45 0.35 6.59
N SER A 101 -13.43 -0.14 5.84
CA SER A 101 -14.29 -1.23 6.30
C SER A 101 -13.51 -2.55 6.36
N GLN A 102 -14.11 -3.60 6.98
CA GLN A 102 -13.52 -4.94 6.97
C GLN A 102 -13.26 -5.44 5.54
N GLU A 103 -14.24 -5.26 4.65
CA GLU A 103 -14.13 -5.66 3.23
C GLU A 103 -13.03 -4.88 2.49
N GLU A 104 -12.95 -3.56 2.69
CA GLU A 104 -11.92 -2.73 2.07
C GLU A 104 -10.51 -3.09 2.59
N MET A 105 -10.37 -3.40 3.89
CA MET A 105 -9.09 -3.84 4.44
C MET A 105 -8.67 -5.19 3.85
N GLU A 106 -9.58 -6.13 3.68
CA GLU A 106 -9.27 -7.40 3.02
C GLU A 106 -8.86 -7.20 1.56
N LYS A 107 -9.55 -6.33 0.81
CA LYS A 107 -9.17 -5.96 -0.56
C LYS A 107 -7.79 -5.29 -0.61
N LEU A 108 -7.52 -4.37 0.32
CA LEU A 108 -6.24 -3.66 0.39
C LEU A 108 -5.08 -4.64 0.69
N LEU A 109 -5.28 -5.57 1.61
CA LEU A 109 -4.30 -6.62 1.91
C LEU A 109 -4.06 -7.54 0.71
N LYS A 110 -5.10 -7.88 -0.05
CA LYS A 110 -4.95 -8.61 -1.33
C LYS A 110 -4.14 -7.80 -2.35
N CYS A 111 -4.39 -6.49 -2.48
CA CYS A 111 -3.58 -5.63 -3.33
C CYS A 111 -2.10 -5.61 -2.90
N CYS A 112 -1.82 -5.68 -1.60
CA CYS A 112 -0.46 -5.80 -1.08
C CYS A 112 0.16 -7.18 -1.35
N TYR A 113 -0.64 -8.24 -1.29
CA TYR A 113 -0.16 -9.61 -1.51
C TYR A 113 0.17 -9.89 -2.99
N TYR A 114 -0.71 -9.43 -3.92
CA TYR A 114 -0.59 -9.72 -5.36
C TYR A 114 0.04 -8.59 -6.20
N ASP A 115 0.29 -7.44 -5.62
CA ASP A 115 0.67 -6.18 -6.32
C ASP A 115 -0.38 -5.68 -7.32
N THR A 116 -1.66 -5.92 -7.05
CA THR A 116 -2.76 -5.37 -7.87
C THR A 116 -3.05 -3.90 -7.52
N GLU A 117 -3.70 -3.18 -8.41
CA GLU A 117 -4.10 -1.79 -8.19
C GLU A 117 -5.19 -1.67 -7.13
N VAL A 118 -5.24 -0.49 -6.49
CA VAL A 118 -6.29 -0.11 -5.54
C VAL A 118 -7.26 0.80 -6.28
N ASP A 119 -8.43 0.27 -6.62
CA ASP A 119 -9.46 0.93 -7.45
C ASP A 119 -10.78 1.22 -6.71
N PHE A 120 -10.82 1.00 -5.39
CA PHE A 120 -11.98 1.15 -4.51
C PHE A 120 -11.78 2.22 -3.44
#